data_a022475278887d770535072c239483a8
#
_entry.id   a022475278887d770535072c239483a8
#
_cell.length_a   1.000
_cell.length_b   1.000
_cell.length_c   1.000
_cell.angle_alpha   90.00
_cell.angle_beta   90.00
_cell.angle_gamma   90.00
#
_symmetry.space_group_name_H-M   'P 1'
#
loop_
_entity.id
_entity.type
_entity.pdbx_description
1 polymer ?
#
loop_
_entity_poly.entity_id
_entity_poly.type
_entity_poly.pdbx_seq_one_letter_code
_entity_poly.pdbx_strand_id
1 'polypeptide(L)'
;MMTRYLTALLVLFPMSSVQAAEPAPAARTGAYYGAMTTEYPAWFKASFLNIGEDIDEARQKGKRVILLFTQDGCPYCSALVERNLSQREIEATMKEKFDVVAINIWGDREVVGLDRKPYTEKTYSAALKVQFTPSLMFFDEAGNTILRLNGYVPPARMQAALDWAAGRQEKTVAFRDFVASREVPRQASGDMIRQDFFLKDATDLRRRGNNPRPLAVFFEQKDCPDCEVLHRRVIADPETRATIEKFDNVQYDMWSRQTITTPDGTRMPVRDWVRQLGVNYAPGIVLFDRSGKEVIRWESSFRVFHTQGMFDYVASEAYRREPSFQRFLAAKTEHIREAGHDVNIWRYADEPVAMPVRRVR
;
A
#
# COMPACT_ATOMS: atom_id res chain seq x y z
N MET A 1 43.11 -15.69 95.80
CA MET A 1 41.80 -15.85 95.18
C MET A 1 41.50 -14.57 94.40
N MET A 2 41.72 -14.60 93.11
CA MET A 2 41.46 -13.45 92.18
C MET A 2 40.34 -13.83 91.24
N THR A 3 39.16 -13.20 91.41
CA THR A 3 37.98 -13.37 90.61
C THR A 3 38.07 -12.41 89.38
N ARG A 4 38.15 -12.96 88.14
CA ARG A 4 38.13 -12.18 86.91
C ARG A 4 36.70 -12.01 86.48
N TYR A 5 36.21 -10.78 86.32
CA TYR A 5 34.94 -10.44 85.68
C TYR A 5 35.17 -10.31 84.16
N LEU A 6 34.45 -11.13 83.40
CA LEU A 6 34.39 -11.02 81.93
C LEU A 6 33.24 -10.08 81.58
N THR A 7 33.59 -8.93 81.03
CA THR A 7 32.58 -7.98 80.49
C THR A 7 32.29 -8.33 79.03
N ALA A 8 31.08 -8.82 78.75
CA ALA A 8 30.63 -9.07 77.39
C ALA A 8 30.16 -7.76 76.74
N LEU A 9 30.84 -7.36 75.69
CA LEU A 9 30.47 -6.20 74.81
C LEU A 9 29.43 -6.64 73.78
N LEU A 10 28.18 -6.17 73.93
CA LEU A 10 27.10 -6.40 72.96
C LEU A 10 27.25 -5.38 71.83
N VAL A 11 27.67 -5.84 70.65
CA VAL A 11 27.71 -5.03 69.39
C VAL A 11 26.34 -5.07 68.77
N LEU A 12 25.59 -3.99 68.86
CA LEU A 12 24.34 -3.79 68.10
C LEU A 12 24.65 -3.37 66.65
N PHE A 13 24.42 -4.24 65.70
CA PHE A 13 24.45 -3.90 64.30
C PHE A 13 23.12 -3.23 63.92
N PRO A 14 23.11 -2.07 63.24
CA PRO A 14 21.88 -1.49 62.70
C PRO A 14 21.38 -2.35 61.51
N MET A 15 20.20 -2.89 61.69
CA MET A 15 19.46 -3.49 60.50
C MET A 15 19.05 -2.36 59.58
N SER A 16 19.82 -2.15 58.52
CA SER A 16 19.38 -1.32 57.40
C SER A 16 18.24 -2.04 56.68
N SER A 17 17.02 -1.53 56.75
CA SER A 17 15.88 -2.00 55.96
C SER A 17 16.17 -1.71 54.50
N VAL A 18 16.46 -2.75 53.71
CA VAL A 18 16.46 -2.67 52.25
C VAL A 18 15.00 -2.48 51.81
N GLN A 19 14.65 -1.23 51.49
CA GLN A 19 13.39 -0.92 50.86
C GLN A 19 13.44 -1.50 49.46
N ALA A 20 12.63 -2.53 49.19
CA ALA A 20 12.45 -3.04 47.84
C ALA A 20 11.89 -1.90 46.97
N ALA A 21 12.63 -1.53 45.93
CA ALA A 21 12.15 -0.56 44.96
C ALA A 21 10.84 -1.09 44.34
N GLU A 22 9.78 -0.28 44.41
CA GLU A 22 8.56 -0.60 43.68
C GLU A 22 8.89 -0.88 42.20
N PRO A 23 8.33 -1.96 41.60
CA PRO A 23 8.53 -2.23 40.18
C PRO A 23 8.05 -1.01 39.41
N ALA A 24 8.90 -0.49 38.51
CA ALA A 24 8.53 0.58 37.61
C ALA A 24 7.23 0.19 36.87
N PRO A 25 6.25 1.10 36.73
CA PRO A 25 5.02 0.80 36.00
C PRO A 25 5.35 0.24 34.62
N ALA A 26 4.74 -0.89 34.25
CA ALA A 26 4.94 -1.52 32.97
C ALA A 26 4.74 -0.47 31.84
N ALA A 27 5.73 -0.33 30.98
CA ALA A 27 5.64 0.62 29.86
C ALA A 27 4.34 0.38 29.07
N ARG A 28 3.54 1.42 28.92
CA ARG A 28 2.27 1.35 28.17
C ARG A 28 2.57 1.02 26.71
N THR A 29 2.01 -0.07 26.19
CA THR A 29 1.99 -0.32 24.76
C THR A 29 0.96 0.60 24.08
N GLY A 30 1.35 1.26 23.01
CA GLY A 30 0.47 2.13 22.24
C GLY A 30 -0.72 1.37 21.63
N ALA A 31 -1.84 2.07 21.43
CA ALA A 31 -3.04 1.51 20.82
C ALA A 31 -2.90 1.44 19.29
N TYR A 32 -3.66 0.53 18.67
CA TYR A 32 -3.73 0.35 17.22
C TYR A 32 -5.14 0.69 16.73
N TYR A 33 -5.24 1.66 15.82
CA TYR A 33 -6.50 2.15 15.29
C TYR A 33 -6.55 2.02 13.77
N GLY A 34 -7.77 1.93 13.24
CA GLY A 34 -8.06 1.93 11.80
C GLY A 34 -8.11 0.54 11.19
N ALA A 35 -7.84 -0.54 11.93
CA ALA A 35 -8.11 -1.89 11.46
C ALA A 35 -9.62 -2.12 11.33
N MET A 36 -10.05 -2.77 10.25
CA MET A 36 -11.45 -3.04 9.96
C MET A 36 -11.64 -4.50 9.56
N THR A 37 -12.61 -5.18 10.18
CA THR A 37 -13.03 -6.51 9.74
C THR A 37 -13.82 -6.36 8.45
N THR A 38 -13.52 -7.19 7.45
CA THR A 38 -14.18 -7.17 6.15
C THR A 38 -14.90 -8.49 5.91
N GLU A 39 -16.20 -8.41 5.69
CA GLU A 39 -17.01 -9.53 5.22
C GLU A 39 -17.14 -9.45 3.70
N TYR A 40 -16.64 -10.48 3.00
CA TYR A 40 -16.70 -10.52 1.54
C TYR A 40 -18.06 -11.07 1.08
N PRO A 41 -18.56 -10.60 -0.08
CA PRO A 41 -19.85 -11.04 -0.61
C PRO A 41 -19.91 -12.55 -0.81
N ALA A 42 -21.02 -13.17 -0.40
CA ALA A 42 -21.24 -14.62 -0.51
C ALA A 42 -21.27 -15.12 -1.98
N TRP A 43 -21.41 -14.23 -2.97
CA TRP A 43 -21.35 -14.56 -4.38
C TRP A 43 -19.93 -14.72 -4.94
N PHE A 44 -18.89 -14.46 -4.14
CA PHE A 44 -17.53 -14.78 -4.55
C PHE A 44 -17.41 -16.28 -4.80
N LYS A 45 -16.61 -16.64 -5.81
CA LYS A 45 -16.42 -18.04 -6.17
C LYS A 45 -15.78 -18.81 -5.02
N ALA A 46 -16.48 -19.86 -4.56
CA ALA A 46 -15.87 -20.86 -3.69
C ALA A 46 -14.89 -21.69 -4.54
N SER A 47 -13.60 -21.37 -4.44
CA SER A 47 -12.53 -22.01 -5.20
C SER A 47 -11.69 -22.92 -4.31
N PHE A 48 -11.21 -24.04 -4.87
CA PHE A 48 -10.15 -24.86 -4.30
C PHE A 48 -8.76 -24.28 -4.58
N LEU A 49 -8.69 -23.09 -5.17
CA LEU A 49 -7.46 -22.36 -5.48
C LEU A 49 -6.53 -23.06 -6.48
N ASN A 50 -7.08 -23.87 -7.38
CA ASN A 50 -6.40 -24.22 -8.62
C ASN A 50 -6.71 -23.12 -9.67
N ILE A 51 -5.80 -22.18 -9.82
CA ILE A 51 -6.05 -20.97 -10.61
C ILE A 51 -6.27 -21.31 -12.09
N GLY A 52 -5.60 -22.32 -12.61
CA GLY A 52 -5.80 -22.80 -13.98
C GLY A 52 -7.22 -23.35 -14.20
N GLU A 53 -7.70 -24.18 -13.27
CA GLU A 53 -9.07 -24.72 -13.32
C GLU A 53 -10.12 -23.60 -13.15
N ASP A 54 -9.88 -22.63 -12.25
CA ASP A 54 -10.76 -21.48 -12.09
C ASP A 54 -10.94 -20.69 -13.39
N ILE A 55 -9.84 -20.49 -14.15
CA ILE A 55 -9.88 -19.80 -15.44
C ILE A 55 -10.62 -20.63 -16.50
N ASP A 56 -10.36 -21.94 -16.56
CA ASP A 56 -11.03 -22.82 -17.50
C ASP A 56 -12.54 -22.91 -17.24
N GLU A 57 -12.97 -22.99 -15.99
CA GLU A 57 -14.37 -22.96 -15.60
C GLU A 57 -15.05 -21.63 -15.92
N ALA A 58 -14.39 -20.50 -15.63
CA ALA A 58 -14.90 -19.19 -15.98
C ALA A 58 -15.06 -19.03 -17.49
N ARG A 59 -14.06 -19.45 -18.26
CA ARG A 59 -14.10 -19.44 -19.72
C ARG A 59 -15.28 -20.22 -20.30
N GLN A 60 -15.57 -21.42 -19.76
CA GLN A 60 -16.72 -22.23 -20.18
C GLN A 60 -18.06 -21.53 -19.95
N LYS A 61 -18.14 -20.65 -18.94
CA LYS A 61 -19.31 -19.82 -18.63
C LYS A 61 -19.31 -18.46 -19.35
N GLY A 62 -18.33 -18.19 -20.23
CA GLY A 62 -18.16 -16.90 -20.89
C GLY A 62 -17.67 -15.78 -19.97
N LYS A 63 -17.18 -16.13 -18.79
CA LYS A 63 -16.64 -15.20 -17.78
C LYS A 63 -15.12 -15.14 -17.82
N ARG A 64 -14.56 -14.22 -17.04
CA ARG A 64 -13.14 -14.07 -16.73
C ARG A 64 -12.90 -14.19 -15.23
N VAL A 65 -11.65 -14.37 -14.82
CA VAL A 65 -11.29 -14.45 -13.39
C VAL A 65 -10.71 -13.13 -12.91
N ILE A 66 -11.13 -12.75 -11.69
CA ILE A 66 -10.47 -11.72 -10.90
C ILE A 66 -9.93 -12.37 -9.63
N LEU A 67 -8.62 -12.32 -9.41
CA LEU A 67 -8.04 -12.62 -8.11
C LEU A 67 -8.04 -11.34 -7.27
N LEU A 68 -8.71 -11.40 -6.12
CA LEU A 68 -8.73 -10.33 -5.12
C LEU A 68 -7.84 -10.69 -3.94
N PHE A 69 -6.70 -10.04 -3.84
CA PHE A 69 -5.78 -10.21 -2.72
C PHE A 69 -6.18 -9.33 -1.55
N THR A 70 -6.31 -9.97 -0.38
CA THR A 70 -6.85 -9.37 0.83
C THR A 70 -5.97 -9.68 2.04
N GLN A 71 -6.25 -9.04 3.17
CA GLN A 71 -5.70 -9.40 4.49
C GLN A 71 -6.67 -9.00 5.59
N ASP A 72 -6.52 -9.60 6.76
CA ASP A 72 -7.29 -9.24 7.94
C ASP A 72 -6.93 -7.82 8.42
N GLY A 73 -7.91 -7.13 9.00
CA GLY A 73 -7.70 -5.77 9.51
C GLY A 73 -7.52 -4.69 8.44
N CYS A 74 -7.75 -4.98 7.15
CA CYS A 74 -7.49 -4.09 6.03
C CYS A 74 -8.61 -3.05 5.83
N PRO A 75 -8.41 -1.78 6.17
CA PRO A 75 -9.46 -0.76 6.00
C PRO A 75 -9.75 -0.42 4.53
N TYR A 76 -8.76 -0.56 3.65
CA TYR A 76 -8.95 -0.38 2.21
C TYR A 76 -9.79 -1.52 1.60
N CYS A 77 -9.66 -2.75 2.13
CA CYS A 77 -10.49 -3.89 1.72
C CYS A 77 -11.95 -3.68 2.15
N SER A 78 -12.16 -3.17 3.38
CA SER A 78 -13.49 -2.78 3.85
C SER A 78 -14.08 -1.67 2.97
N ALA A 79 -13.30 -0.64 2.66
CA ALA A 79 -13.73 0.42 1.76
C ALA A 79 -14.09 -0.11 0.36
N LEU A 80 -13.36 -1.11 -0.17
CA LEU A 80 -13.71 -1.77 -1.43
C LEU A 80 -15.09 -2.42 -1.35
N VAL A 81 -15.36 -3.20 -0.30
CA VAL A 81 -16.66 -3.86 -0.12
C VAL A 81 -17.78 -2.84 0.07
N GLU A 82 -17.60 -1.90 1.01
CA GLU A 82 -18.65 -0.96 1.41
C GLU A 82 -18.97 0.10 0.36
N ARG A 83 -17.98 0.53 -0.43
CA ARG A 83 -18.16 1.65 -1.37
C ARG A 83 -18.27 1.22 -2.82
N ASN A 84 -17.61 0.13 -3.21
CA ASN A 84 -17.61 -0.35 -4.59
C ASN A 84 -18.57 -1.54 -4.76
N LEU A 85 -18.35 -2.64 -4.01
CA LEU A 85 -19.13 -3.85 -4.20
C LEU A 85 -20.58 -3.73 -3.71
N SER A 86 -20.90 -2.70 -2.91
CA SER A 86 -22.26 -2.33 -2.55
C SER A 86 -23.02 -1.61 -3.67
N GLN A 87 -22.33 -1.14 -4.71
CA GLN A 87 -22.99 -0.48 -5.84
C GLN A 87 -23.59 -1.50 -6.79
N ARG A 88 -24.88 -1.37 -7.05
CA ARG A 88 -25.65 -2.33 -7.84
C ARG A 88 -25.04 -2.62 -9.23
N GLU A 89 -24.52 -1.61 -9.87
CA GLU A 89 -23.93 -1.74 -11.22
C GLU A 89 -22.61 -2.52 -11.18
N ILE A 90 -21.73 -2.19 -10.24
CA ILE A 90 -20.46 -2.88 -10.02
C ILE A 90 -20.70 -4.34 -9.66
N GLU A 91 -21.59 -4.59 -8.68
CA GLU A 91 -21.94 -5.94 -8.25
C GLU A 91 -22.52 -6.75 -9.41
N ALA A 92 -23.47 -6.19 -10.16
CA ALA A 92 -24.09 -6.86 -11.30
C ALA A 92 -23.06 -7.24 -12.36
N THR A 93 -22.18 -6.30 -12.75
CA THR A 93 -21.13 -6.55 -13.73
C THR A 93 -20.15 -7.63 -13.26
N MET A 94 -19.75 -7.58 -11.99
CA MET A 94 -18.84 -8.59 -11.45
C MET A 94 -19.47 -9.97 -11.43
N LYS A 95 -20.70 -10.10 -10.97
CA LYS A 95 -21.43 -11.38 -10.94
C LYS A 95 -21.64 -11.96 -12.33
N GLU A 96 -21.97 -11.13 -13.32
CA GLU A 96 -22.28 -11.57 -14.67
C GLU A 96 -21.03 -11.94 -15.47
N LYS A 97 -19.98 -11.14 -15.35
CA LYS A 97 -18.82 -11.20 -16.26
C LYS A 97 -17.58 -11.84 -15.64
N PHE A 98 -17.55 -12.01 -14.31
CA PHE A 98 -16.35 -12.48 -13.63
C PHE A 98 -16.67 -13.55 -12.58
N ASP A 99 -15.74 -14.48 -12.42
CA ASP A 99 -15.63 -15.29 -11.21
C ASP A 99 -14.54 -14.63 -10.34
N VAL A 100 -14.92 -14.18 -9.13
CA VAL A 100 -14.03 -13.49 -8.21
C VAL A 100 -13.54 -14.45 -7.14
N VAL A 101 -12.23 -14.64 -7.04
CA VAL A 101 -11.58 -15.51 -6.07
C VAL A 101 -10.77 -14.67 -5.08
N ALA A 102 -11.10 -14.77 -3.79
CA ALA A 102 -10.38 -14.06 -2.74
C ALA A 102 -9.19 -14.90 -2.22
N ILE A 103 -8.04 -14.26 -2.10
CA ILE A 103 -6.79 -14.83 -1.58
C ILE A 103 -6.31 -13.96 -0.42
N ASN A 104 -6.13 -14.56 0.77
CA ASN A 104 -5.53 -13.88 1.91
C ASN A 104 -4.01 -13.92 1.77
N ILE A 105 -3.34 -12.75 1.68
CA ILE A 105 -1.88 -12.70 1.50
C ILE A 105 -1.09 -13.30 2.68
N TRP A 106 -1.74 -13.62 3.79
CA TRP A 106 -1.18 -14.30 4.96
C TRP A 106 -1.69 -15.75 5.13
N GLY A 107 -2.59 -16.17 4.22
CA GLY A 107 -3.25 -17.47 4.32
C GLY A 107 -2.32 -18.63 4.02
N ASP A 108 -2.68 -19.79 4.58
CA ASP A 108 -1.95 -21.05 4.42
C ASP A 108 -2.71 -22.09 3.59
N ARG A 109 -3.89 -21.72 3.00
CA ARG A 109 -4.57 -22.64 2.08
C ARG A 109 -3.66 -22.97 0.89
N GLU A 110 -3.73 -24.21 0.42
CA GLU A 110 -2.98 -24.63 -0.78
C GLU A 110 -3.49 -23.90 -2.03
N VAL A 111 -2.58 -23.48 -2.88
CA VAL A 111 -2.83 -22.84 -4.17
C VAL A 111 -2.02 -23.56 -5.24
N VAL A 112 -2.66 -23.94 -6.32
CA VAL A 112 -1.96 -24.36 -7.55
C VAL A 112 -1.89 -23.16 -8.48
N GLY A 113 -0.68 -22.62 -8.69
CA GLY A 113 -0.46 -21.46 -9.53
C GLY A 113 -0.67 -21.75 -11.04
N LEU A 114 -0.69 -20.69 -11.86
CA LEU A 114 -0.75 -20.83 -13.33
C LEU A 114 0.47 -21.54 -13.92
N ASP A 115 1.59 -21.53 -13.23
CA ASP A 115 2.79 -22.31 -13.56
C ASP A 115 2.69 -23.78 -13.14
N ARG A 116 1.52 -24.20 -12.64
CA ARG A 116 1.20 -25.55 -12.13
C ARG A 116 2.02 -25.99 -10.93
N LYS A 117 2.65 -25.03 -10.21
CA LYS A 117 3.37 -25.32 -8.98
C LYS A 117 2.49 -25.17 -7.76
N PRO A 118 2.76 -25.94 -6.70
CA PRO A 118 2.09 -25.78 -5.41
C PRO A 118 2.65 -24.58 -4.67
N TYR A 119 1.75 -23.83 -4.05
CA TYR A 119 2.00 -22.68 -3.18
C TYR A 119 1.07 -22.76 -1.97
N THR A 120 1.31 -21.90 -0.99
CA THR A 120 0.27 -21.42 -0.08
C THR A 120 -0.22 -20.05 -0.57
N GLU A 121 -1.36 -19.58 -0.09
CA GLU A 121 -1.86 -18.24 -0.44
C GLU A 121 -0.78 -17.16 -0.24
N LYS A 122 -0.05 -17.21 0.89
CA LYS A 122 1.04 -16.26 1.17
C LYS A 122 2.22 -16.37 0.21
N THR A 123 2.63 -17.58 -0.16
CA THR A 123 3.76 -17.75 -1.08
C THR A 123 3.38 -17.47 -2.51
N TYR A 124 2.12 -17.72 -2.90
CA TYR A 124 1.59 -17.33 -4.21
C TYR A 124 1.49 -15.81 -4.34
N SER A 125 0.98 -15.14 -3.31
CA SER A 125 0.94 -13.67 -3.25
C SER A 125 2.33 -13.05 -3.37
N ALA A 126 3.33 -13.64 -2.71
CA ALA A 126 4.73 -13.22 -2.81
C ALA A 126 5.31 -13.45 -4.20
N ALA A 127 5.05 -14.62 -4.83
CA ALA A 127 5.48 -14.93 -6.20
C ALA A 127 4.90 -13.94 -7.21
N LEU A 128 3.65 -13.52 -7.02
CA LEU A 128 2.97 -12.50 -7.81
C LEU A 128 3.34 -11.07 -7.41
N LYS A 129 4.26 -10.88 -6.46
CA LYS A 129 4.72 -9.58 -5.96
C LYS A 129 3.57 -8.67 -5.50
N VAL A 130 2.61 -9.24 -4.76
CA VAL A 130 1.53 -8.47 -4.16
C VAL A 130 2.07 -7.71 -2.95
N GLN A 131 2.09 -6.38 -3.05
CA GLN A 131 2.62 -5.49 -2.00
C GLN A 131 1.53 -4.73 -1.25
N PHE A 132 0.32 -4.70 -1.79
CA PHE A 132 -0.81 -3.93 -1.26
C PHE A 132 -2.08 -4.77 -1.19
N THR A 133 -2.96 -4.42 -0.25
CA THR A 133 -4.33 -4.95 -0.19
C THR A 133 -5.33 -3.79 -0.09
N PRO A 134 -6.47 -3.87 -0.82
CA PRO A 134 -6.77 -4.88 -1.82
C PRO A 134 -5.86 -4.77 -3.05
N SER A 135 -5.56 -5.87 -3.70
CA SER A 135 -5.04 -5.87 -5.08
C SER A 135 -5.94 -6.72 -5.94
N LEU A 136 -6.28 -6.24 -7.12
CA LEU A 136 -7.10 -6.99 -8.06
C LEU A 136 -6.26 -7.32 -9.30
N MET A 137 -6.23 -8.60 -9.66
CA MET A 137 -5.60 -9.06 -10.89
C MET A 137 -6.67 -9.66 -11.81
N PHE A 138 -6.80 -9.09 -12.99
CA PHE A 138 -7.73 -9.50 -14.02
C PHE A 138 -7.01 -10.39 -15.03
N PHE A 139 -7.64 -11.52 -15.38
CA PHE A 139 -7.07 -12.47 -16.32
C PHE A 139 -7.93 -12.57 -17.57
N ASP A 140 -7.26 -12.77 -18.71
CA ASP A 140 -7.94 -13.20 -19.94
C ASP A 140 -8.25 -14.71 -19.90
N GLU A 141 -8.87 -15.20 -20.96
CA GLU A 141 -9.27 -16.60 -21.11
C GLU A 141 -8.10 -17.57 -21.27
N ALA A 142 -6.90 -17.06 -21.51
CA ALA A 142 -5.65 -17.84 -21.60
C ALA A 142 -4.83 -17.82 -20.30
N GLY A 143 -5.28 -17.08 -19.28
CA GLY A 143 -4.57 -16.94 -18.00
C GLY A 143 -3.52 -15.84 -18.00
N ASN A 144 -3.48 -14.97 -19.02
CA ASN A 144 -2.59 -13.82 -18.98
C ASN A 144 -3.18 -12.72 -18.09
N THR A 145 -2.35 -12.10 -17.25
CA THR A 145 -2.75 -10.90 -16.51
C THR A 145 -2.90 -9.74 -17.46
N ILE A 146 -4.12 -9.22 -17.62
CA ILE A 146 -4.43 -8.09 -18.51
C ILE A 146 -4.49 -6.76 -17.78
N LEU A 147 -4.82 -6.77 -16.48
CA LEU A 147 -4.87 -5.58 -15.64
C LEU A 147 -4.54 -5.93 -14.19
N ARG A 148 -3.83 -5.04 -13.54
CA ARG A 148 -3.56 -5.10 -12.11
C ARG A 148 -3.86 -3.75 -11.47
N LEU A 149 -4.71 -3.75 -10.46
CA LEU A 149 -5.02 -2.60 -9.62
C LEU A 149 -4.40 -2.82 -8.24
N ASN A 150 -3.53 -1.91 -7.82
CA ASN A 150 -2.87 -1.98 -6.52
C ASN A 150 -3.49 -0.96 -5.57
N GLY A 151 -4.08 -1.45 -4.46
CA GLY A 151 -4.76 -0.61 -3.50
C GLY A 151 -6.24 -0.35 -3.86
N TYR A 152 -6.87 0.49 -3.05
CA TYR A 152 -8.26 0.91 -3.25
C TYR A 152 -8.38 1.88 -4.42
N VAL A 153 -9.31 1.63 -5.31
CA VAL A 153 -9.69 2.53 -6.42
C VAL A 153 -11.13 3.01 -6.24
N PRO A 154 -11.45 4.27 -6.57
CA PRO A 154 -12.82 4.77 -6.49
C PRO A 154 -13.80 4.00 -7.39
N PRO A 155 -15.12 4.01 -7.06
CA PRO A 155 -16.12 3.25 -7.80
C PRO A 155 -16.15 3.49 -9.31
N ALA A 156 -16.05 4.73 -9.77
CA ALA A 156 -16.06 5.03 -11.20
C ALA A 156 -14.89 4.39 -11.95
N ARG A 157 -13.70 4.35 -11.33
CA ARG A 157 -12.52 3.68 -11.89
C ARG A 157 -12.62 2.17 -11.82
N MET A 158 -13.26 1.63 -10.77
CA MET A 158 -13.56 0.20 -10.68
C MET A 158 -14.51 -0.22 -11.80
N GLN A 159 -15.61 0.53 -12.03
CA GLN A 159 -16.54 0.25 -13.11
C GLN A 159 -15.83 0.31 -14.47
N ALA A 160 -14.98 1.32 -14.71
CA ALA A 160 -14.20 1.40 -15.92
C ALA A 160 -13.27 0.19 -16.13
N ALA A 161 -12.65 -0.33 -15.06
CA ALA A 161 -11.82 -1.52 -15.12
C ALA A 161 -12.63 -2.78 -15.49
N LEU A 162 -13.81 -2.91 -14.88
CA LEU A 162 -14.73 -4.01 -15.16
C LEU A 162 -15.21 -3.96 -16.62
N ASP A 163 -15.66 -2.80 -17.11
CA ASP A 163 -16.14 -2.61 -18.47
C ASP A 163 -15.03 -2.89 -19.50
N TRP A 164 -13.81 -2.39 -19.22
CA TRP A 164 -12.67 -2.61 -20.11
C TRP A 164 -12.31 -4.09 -20.20
N ALA A 165 -12.22 -4.76 -19.08
CA ALA A 165 -11.88 -6.17 -19.03
C ALA A 165 -13.02 -7.06 -19.57
N ALA A 166 -14.28 -6.81 -19.18
CA ALA A 166 -15.43 -7.55 -19.72
C ALA A 166 -15.60 -7.36 -21.24
N GLY A 167 -15.34 -6.15 -21.73
CA GLY A 167 -15.40 -5.81 -23.16
C GLY A 167 -14.20 -6.27 -23.98
N ARG A 168 -13.23 -6.99 -23.39
CA ARG A 168 -12.01 -7.47 -24.07
C ARG A 168 -11.24 -6.34 -24.77
N GLN A 169 -11.25 -5.14 -24.14
CA GLN A 169 -10.67 -3.93 -24.72
C GLN A 169 -9.13 -3.95 -24.71
N GLU A 170 -8.49 -4.84 -23.95
CA GLU A 170 -7.02 -5.01 -23.90
C GLU A 170 -6.41 -5.28 -25.28
N LYS A 171 -7.22 -5.75 -26.22
CA LYS A 171 -6.81 -6.01 -27.59
C LYS A 171 -6.78 -4.77 -28.48
N THR A 172 -7.43 -3.69 -28.06
CA THR A 172 -7.66 -2.50 -28.90
C THR A 172 -7.17 -1.21 -28.27
N VAL A 173 -7.30 -1.06 -26.97
CA VAL A 173 -6.95 0.17 -26.26
C VAL A 173 -6.34 -0.12 -24.89
N ALA A 174 -5.24 0.57 -24.53
CA ALA A 174 -4.66 0.47 -23.21
C ALA A 174 -5.66 0.97 -22.16
N PHE A 175 -5.69 0.32 -20.98
CA PHE A 175 -6.63 0.64 -19.92
C PHE A 175 -6.62 2.13 -19.53
N ARG A 176 -5.43 2.72 -19.41
CA ARG A 176 -5.27 4.14 -19.10
C ARG A 176 -5.96 5.05 -20.13
N ASP A 177 -5.78 4.75 -21.41
CA ASP A 177 -6.35 5.55 -22.50
C ASP A 177 -7.89 5.36 -22.57
N PHE A 178 -8.38 4.17 -22.23
CA PHE A 178 -9.80 3.88 -22.08
C PHE A 178 -10.44 4.68 -20.93
N VAL A 179 -9.80 4.73 -19.75
CA VAL A 179 -10.26 5.55 -18.63
C VAL A 179 -10.27 7.02 -19.01
N ALA A 180 -9.19 7.52 -19.61
CA ALA A 180 -9.10 8.91 -20.03
C ALA A 180 -10.18 9.31 -21.04
N SER A 181 -10.61 8.40 -21.91
CA SER A 181 -11.69 8.68 -22.88
C SER A 181 -13.08 8.77 -22.24
N ARG A 182 -13.25 8.24 -21.02
CA ARG A 182 -14.51 8.26 -20.25
C ARG A 182 -14.58 9.37 -19.21
N GLU A 183 -13.43 9.83 -18.75
CA GLU A 183 -13.37 11.04 -17.91
C GLU A 183 -13.85 12.22 -18.75
N VAL A 184 -14.97 12.84 -18.33
CA VAL A 184 -15.44 14.07 -18.98
C VAL A 184 -14.27 15.05 -18.96
N PRO A 185 -13.86 15.62 -20.11
CA PRO A 185 -12.83 16.63 -20.13
C PRO A 185 -13.31 17.81 -19.26
N ARG A 186 -12.93 17.86 -18.00
CA ARG A 186 -12.98 19.09 -17.24
C ARG A 186 -12.03 20.01 -17.99
N GLN A 187 -12.49 21.19 -18.38
CA GLN A 187 -11.59 22.21 -18.87
C GLN A 187 -10.53 22.39 -17.78
N ALA A 188 -9.36 21.81 -18.01
CA ALA A 188 -8.27 21.83 -17.04
C ALA A 188 -7.83 23.28 -16.86
N SER A 189 -8.44 23.96 -15.89
CA SER A 189 -8.27 25.40 -15.64
C SER A 189 -7.20 25.66 -14.59
N GLY A 190 -6.77 24.63 -13.85
CA GLY A 190 -5.79 24.75 -12.77
C GLY A 190 -4.40 24.24 -13.14
N ASP A 191 -3.41 24.66 -12.37
CA ASP A 191 -2.08 24.08 -12.38
C ASP A 191 -2.02 22.88 -11.40
N MET A 192 -1.06 21.98 -11.62
CA MET A 192 -0.76 20.95 -10.63
C MET A 192 -0.28 21.59 -9.32
N ILE A 193 -0.65 21.01 -8.18
CA ILE A 193 -0.16 21.48 -6.89
C ILE A 193 1.35 21.21 -6.82
N ARG A 194 2.13 22.29 -6.63
CA ARG A 194 3.59 22.22 -6.50
C ARG A 194 4.00 22.26 -5.03
N GLN A 195 4.96 21.43 -4.67
CA GLN A 195 5.65 21.50 -3.39
C GLN A 195 7.08 22.01 -3.63
N ASP A 196 7.63 22.69 -2.63
CA ASP A 196 8.97 23.28 -2.70
C ASP A 196 10.11 22.25 -2.74
N PHE A 197 9.86 21.01 -2.29
CA PHE A 197 10.80 19.90 -2.35
C PHE A 197 10.91 19.25 -3.75
N PHE A 198 10.02 19.58 -4.70
CA PHE A 198 10.16 19.07 -6.06
C PHE A 198 11.30 19.74 -6.81
N LEU A 199 12.16 18.91 -7.42
CA LEU A 199 13.22 19.38 -8.30
C LEU A 199 12.63 20.16 -9.47
N LYS A 200 13.21 21.32 -9.75
CA LYS A 200 12.83 22.12 -10.90
C LYS A 200 13.47 21.56 -12.18
N ASP A 201 12.68 21.55 -13.26
CA ASP A 201 13.16 21.22 -14.62
C ASP A 201 13.92 19.88 -14.72
N ALA A 202 13.52 18.89 -13.92
CA ALA A 202 14.14 17.56 -13.91
C ALA A 202 13.85 16.83 -15.24
N THR A 203 14.81 16.89 -16.18
CA THR A 203 14.70 16.21 -17.48
C THR A 203 15.64 15.02 -17.61
N ASP A 204 16.62 14.89 -16.73
CA ASP A 204 17.57 13.78 -16.70
C ASP A 204 17.53 13.09 -15.33
N LEU A 205 16.94 11.91 -15.29
CA LEU A 205 16.77 11.11 -14.07
C LEU A 205 17.77 9.97 -13.96
N ARG A 206 18.79 9.91 -14.84
CA ARG A 206 19.78 8.82 -14.85
C ARG A 206 20.40 8.62 -13.48
N ARG A 207 20.46 7.35 -13.05
CA ARG A 207 21.08 6.94 -11.80
C ARG A 207 22.33 6.10 -12.08
N ARG A 208 23.44 6.47 -11.45
CA ARG A 208 24.74 5.82 -11.67
C ARG A 208 25.23 5.03 -10.45
N GLY A 209 24.33 4.62 -9.57
CA GLY A 209 24.65 3.81 -8.39
C GLY A 209 25.28 4.56 -7.20
N ASN A 210 25.91 5.70 -7.43
CA ASN A 210 26.53 6.54 -6.41
C ASN A 210 25.69 7.77 -6.01
N ASN A 211 24.41 7.80 -6.40
CA ASN A 211 23.52 8.87 -5.98
C ASN A 211 23.30 8.81 -4.47
N PRO A 212 23.41 9.95 -3.77
CA PRO A 212 23.28 9.97 -2.30
C PRO A 212 21.86 9.70 -1.84
N ARG A 213 20.87 10.00 -2.68
CA ARG A 213 19.43 9.91 -2.37
C ARG A 213 18.71 8.98 -3.34
N PRO A 214 17.69 8.21 -2.88
CA PRO A 214 16.77 7.52 -3.78
C PRO A 214 15.91 8.53 -4.54
N LEU A 215 15.17 8.06 -5.56
CA LEU A 215 14.33 8.89 -6.41
C LEU A 215 12.85 8.58 -6.14
N ALA A 216 12.04 9.64 -6.01
CA ALA A 216 10.59 9.55 -5.98
C ALA A 216 10.00 10.31 -7.18
N VAL A 217 9.18 9.64 -7.96
CA VAL A 217 8.50 10.24 -9.11
C VAL A 217 7.01 10.25 -8.86
N PHE A 218 6.44 11.45 -8.84
CA PHE A 218 5.02 11.71 -8.68
C PHE A 218 4.43 11.94 -10.06
N PHE A 219 3.57 11.03 -10.48
CA PHE A 219 2.78 11.18 -11.70
C PHE A 219 1.40 11.70 -11.33
N GLU A 220 1.13 12.91 -11.70
CA GLU A 220 -0.10 13.62 -11.36
C GLU A 220 -0.74 14.20 -12.63
N GLN A 221 -1.84 14.89 -12.47
CA GLN A 221 -2.50 15.61 -13.56
C GLN A 221 -3.19 16.85 -13.03
N LYS A 222 -3.58 17.74 -13.93
CA LYS A 222 -4.43 18.88 -13.59
C LYS A 222 -5.83 18.42 -13.19
N ASP A 223 -6.53 19.25 -12.41
CA ASP A 223 -7.91 19.00 -11.94
C ASP A 223 -8.08 17.59 -11.31
N CYS A 224 -7.15 17.22 -10.45
CA CYS A 224 -7.06 15.91 -9.80
C CYS A 224 -7.45 16.00 -8.31
N PRO A 225 -8.69 15.69 -7.93
CA PRO A 225 -9.12 15.72 -6.53
C PRO A 225 -8.31 14.81 -5.62
N ASP A 226 -7.90 13.62 -6.10
CA ASP A 226 -7.08 12.69 -5.33
C ASP A 226 -5.65 13.23 -5.12
N CYS A 227 -5.12 14.02 -6.10
CA CYS A 227 -3.85 14.73 -5.93
C CYS A 227 -3.97 15.82 -4.87
N GLU A 228 -5.11 16.54 -4.81
CA GLU A 228 -5.36 17.52 -3.75
C GLU A 228 -5.39 16.85 -2.36
N VAL A 229 -6.03 15.69 -2.25
CA VAL A 229 -6.03 14.91 -1.00
C VAL A 229 -4.61 14.51 -0.63
N LEU A 230 -3.81 14.01 -1.58
CA LEU A 230 -2.41 13.66 -1.34
C LEU A 230 -1.63 14.86 -0.79
N HIS A 231 -1.70 16.01 -1.45
CA HIS A 231 -0.93 17.19 -1.04
C HIS A 231 -1.44 17.81 0.26
N ARG A 232 -2.76 17.98 0.41
CA ARG A 232 -3.36 18.75 1.52
C ARG A 232 -3.59 17.91 2.78
N ARG A 233 -3.79 16.61 2.65
CA ARG A 233 -4.19 15.74 3.76
C ARG A 233 -3.21 14.61 4.08
N VAL A 234 -2.20 14.39 3.24
CA VAL A 234 -1.17 13.36 3.47
C VAL A 234 0.20 14.00 3.59
N ILE A 235 0.65 14.73 2.57
CA ILE A 235 1.96 15.40 2.59
C ILE A 235 2.00 16.57 3.59
N ALA A 236 0.85 17.12 3.97
CA ALA A 236 0.74 18.13 5.01
C ALA A 236 1.13 17.62 6.40
N ASP A 237 1.20 16.29 6.62
CA ASP A 237 1.74 15.71 7.84
C ASP A 237 3.26 15.94 7.89
N PRO A 238 3.79 16.57 8.98
CA PRO A 238 5.21 16.96 9.02
C PRO A 238 6.19 15.78 8.93
N GLU A 239 5.85 14.63 9.52
CA GLU A 239 6.70 13.44 9.47
C GLU A 239 6.69 12.81 8.07
N THR A 240 5.52 12.79 7.41
CA THR A 240 5.39 12.34 6.02
C THR A 240 6.25 13.21 5.12
N ARG A 241 6.15 14.52 5.26
CA ARG A 241 6.94 15.47 4.50
C ARG A 241 8.44 15.26 4.72
N ALA A 242 8.88 15.19 5.97
CA ALA A 242 10.29 14.97 6.31
C ALA A 242 10.83 13.63 5.73
N THR A 243 9.97 12.63 5.62
CA THR A 243 10.34 11.34 5.02
C THR A 243 10.46 11.45 3.50
N ILE A 244 9.53 12.17 2.84
CA ILE A 244 9.58 12.45 1.40
C ILE A 244 10.83 13.27 1.04
N GLU A 245 11.19 14.24 1.85
CA GLU A 245 12.37 15.10 1.64
C GLU A 245 13.71 14.36 1.69
N LYS A 246 13.74 13.09 2.11
CA LYS A 246 14.94 12.21 1.98
C LYS A 246 15.21 11.76 0.55
N PHE A 247 14.32 12.04 -0.39
CA PHE A 247 14.43 11.64 -1.79
C PHE A 247 14.75 12.82 -2.71
N ASP A 248 15.27 12.51 -3.89
CA ASP A 248 15.15 13.41 -5.02
C ASP A 248 13.75 13.28 -5.56
N ASN A 249 12.91 14.31 -5.35
CA ASN A 249 11.49 14.26 -5.67
C ASN A 249 11.23 14.97 -7.01
N VAL A 250 10.54 14.28 -7.91
CA VAL A 250 10.18 14.82 -9.23
C VAL A 250 8.67 14.68 -9.44
N GLN A 251 8.06 15.72 -9.99
CA GLN A 251 6.64 15.73 -10.33
C GLN A 251 6.47 15.92 -11.83
N TYR A 252 5.69 15.03 -12.46
CA TYR A 252 5.32 15.13 -13.87
C TYR A 252 3.81 15.09 -14.05
N ASP A 253 3.34 15.87 -15.01
CA ASP A 253 2.03 15.62 -15.61
C ASP A 253 2.11 14.29 -16.39
N MET A 254 1.31 13.30 -15.99
CA MET A 254 1.32 11.96 -16.57
C MET A 254 0.98 11.91 -18.06
N TRP A 255 0.41 13.00 -18.59
CA TRP A 255 0.04 13.15 -20.00
C TRP A 255 1.07 13.95 -20.82
N SER A 256 2.13 14.44 -20.15
CA SER A 256 3.13 15.30 -20.77
C SER A 256 3.85 14.63 -21.94
N ARG A 257 4.06 15.39 -23.01
CA ARG A 257 4.90 15.02 -24.15
C ARG A 257 6.35 15.42 -23.97
N GLN A 258 6.69 16.06 -22.83
CA GLN A 258 8.06 16.44 -22.53
C GLN A 258 8.95 15.21 -22.60
N THR A 259 10.05 15.31 -23.35
CA THR A 259 11.06 14.26 -23.42
C THR A 259 11.96 14.34 -22.20
N ILE A 260 12.14 13.22 -21.52
CA ILE A 260 13.02 13.05 -20.36
C ILE A 260 13.99 11.89 -20.61
N THR A 261 15.03 11.81 -19.80
CA THR A 261 15.86 10.61 -19.66
C THR A 261 15.48 9.90 -18.37
N THR A 262 15.00 8.68 -18.48
CA THR A 262 14.54 7.82 -17.36
C THR A 262 15.71 7.36 -16.48
N PRO A 263 15.48 6.76 -15.31
CA PRO A 263 16.54 6.32 -14.41
C PRO A 263 17.53 5.32 -15.04
N ASP A 264 17.09 4.50 -15.99
CA ASP A 264 17.90 3.53 -16.74
C ASP A 264 18.65 4.15 -17.93
N GLY A 265 18.44 5.45 -18.20
CA GLY A 265 19.08 6.18 -19.28
C GLY A 265 18.30 6.20 -20.59
N THR A 266 17.14 5.59 -20.67
CA THR A 266 16.30 5.63 -21.88
C THR A 266 15.68 7.01 -22.07
N ARG A 267 15.67 7.52 -23.30
CA ARG A 267 15.10 8.83 -23.62
C ARG A 267 13.73 8.66 -24.27
N MET A 268 12.69 9.20 -23.61
CA MET A 268 11.31 9.10 -24.09
C MET A 268 10.40 10.20 -23.52
N PRO A 269 9.21 10.43 -24.11
CA PRO A 269 8.18 11.29 -23.51
C PRO A 269 7.69 10.74 -22.18
N VAL A 270 7.36 11.62 -21.23
CA VAL A 270 6.81 11.25 -19.90
C VAL A 270 5.60 10.31 -20.04
N ARG A 271 4.62 10.65 -20.91
CA ARG A 271 3.41 9.82 -21.11
C ARG A 271 3.72 8.39 -21.55
N ASP A 272 4.80 8.19 -22.32
CA ASP A 272 5.19 6.88 -22.81
C ASP A 272 5.90 6.09 -21.72
N TRP A 273 6.70 6.78 -20.88
CA TRP A 273 7.28 6.17 -19.68
C TRP A 273 6.21 5.75 -18.66
N VAL A 274 5.21 6.60 -18.41
CA VAL A 274 4.04 6.28 -17.56
C VAL A 274 3.34 5.00 -18.06
N ARG A 275 3.16 4.87 -19.40
CA ARG A 275 2.58 3.67 -20.02
C ARG A 275 3.49 2.45 -19.83
N GLN A 276 4.79 2.59 -20.05
CA GLN A 276 5.76 1.51 -19.84
C GLN A 276 5.79 1.03 -18.39
N LEU A 277 5.73 1.95 -17.43
CA LEU A 277 5.63 1.63 -16.01
C LEU A 277 4.28 0.98 -15.65
N GLY A 278 3.24 1.12 -16.45
CA GLY A 278 1.90 0.65 -16.15
C GLY A 278 1.21 1.46 -15.05
N VAL A 279 1.56 2.77 -14.91
CA VAL A 279 0.84 3.69 -14.03
C VAL A 279 -0.47 4.09 -14.70
N ASN A 280 -1.58 3.78 -14.05
CA ASN A 280 -2.92 3.94 -14.62
C ASN A 280 -3.69 5.12 -14.03
N TYR A 281 -3.29 5.62 -12.86
CA TYR A 281 -4.03 6.65 -12.12
C TYR A 281 -3.14 7.77 -11.63
N ALA A 282 -3.72 8.96 -11.51
CA ALA A 282 -3.17 10.08 -10.76
C ALA A 282 -3.90 10.20 -9.39
N PRO A 283 -3.17 10.46 -8.30
CA PRO A 283 -1.71 10.44 -8.23
C PRO A 283 -1.15 9.02 -8.29
N GLY A 284 -0.01 8.87 -8.94
CA GLY A 284 0.81 7.66 -8.89
C GLY A 284 2.19 8.04 -8.36
N ILE A 285 2.71 7.31 -7.39
CA ILE A 285 4.07 7.51 -6.86
C ILE A 285 4.88 6.26 -7.12
N VAL A 286 6.02 6.43 -7.79
CA VAL A 286 6.97 5.35 -8.06
C VAL A 286 8.28 5.68 -7.36
N LEU A 287 8.75 4.77 -6.50
CA LEU A 287 9.99 4.93 -5.77
C LEU A 287 11.08 4.03 -6.36
N PHE A 288 12.20 4.65 -6.65
CA PHE A 288 13.40 3.99 -7.16
C PHE A 288 14.52 4.06 -6.12
N ASP A 289 15.33 3.03 -6.05
CA ASP A 289 16.53 3.04 -5.24
C ASP A 289 17.61 3.99 -5.83
N ARG A 290 18.76 4.07 -5.15
CA ARG A 290 19.88 4.92 -5.58
C ARG A 290 20.46 4.49 -6.92
N SER A 291 20.27 3.25 -7.35
CA SER A 291 20.72 2.75 -8.65
C SER A 291 19.74 3.01 -9.79
N GLY A 292 18.52 3.48 -9.48
CA GLY A 292 17.45 3.68 -10.45
C GLY A 292 16.57 2.46 -10.70
N LYS A 293 16.72 1.42 -9.89
CA LYS A 293 15.81 0.27 -9.91
C LYS A 293 14.54 0.61 -9.17
N GLU A 294 13.39 0.34 -9.78
CA GLU A 294 12.10 0.47 -9.11
C GLU A 294 12.01 -0.50 -7.93
N VAL A 295 11.59 0.02 -6.78
CA VAL A 295 11.38 -0.75 -5.56
C VAL A 295 9.90 -0.99 -5.31
N ILE A 296 9.10 0.09 -5.34
CA ILE A 296 7.67 0.04 -5.04
C ILE A 296 6.95 1.19 -5.70
N ARG A 297 5.68 0.96 -6.06
CA ARG A 297 4.78 2.00 -6.57
C ARG A 297 3.42 1.91 -5.90
N TRP A 298 2.76 3.04 -5.78
CA TRP A 298 1.39 3.14 -5.30
C TRP A 298 0.59 4.11 -6.17
N GLU A 299 -0.64 3.76 -6.44
CA GLU A 299 -1.57 4.57 -7.24
C GLU A 299 -2.86 4.82 -6.45
N SER A 300 -3.53 5.93 -6.73
CA SER A 300 -4.87 6.27 -6.26
C SER A 300 -4.94 6.77 -4.81
N SER A 301 -5.45 5.99 -3.86
CA SER A 301 -5.77 6.48 -2.51
C SER A 301 -4.59 6.39 -1.55
N PHE A 302 -4.26 7.50 -0.91
CA PHE A 302 -3.16 7.61 0.04
C PHE A 302 -3.67 7.94 1.45
N ARG A 303 -2.94 7.45 2.47
CA ARG A 303 -3.09 7.77 3.89
C ARG A 303 -1.71 8.00 4.50
N VAL A 304 -1.66 8.79 5.55
CA VAL A 304 -0.40 9.18 6.21
C VAL A 304 0.50 7.98 6.51
N PHE A 305 -0.01 7.01 7.28
CA PHE A 305 0.79 5.87 7.73
C PHE A 305 1.41 5.05 6.58
N HIS A 306 0.60 4.74 5.57
CA HIS A 306 1.05 3.92 4.44
C HIS A 306 2.02 4.68 3.53
N THR A 307 1.80 6.00 3.36
CA THR A 307 2.71 6.85 2.59
C THR A 307 4.06 6.96 3.27
N GLN A 308 4.09 7.26 4.58
CA GLN A 308 5.33 7.24 5.37
C GLN A 308 6.03 5.89 5.27
N GLY A 309 5.27 4.79 5.46
CA GLY A 309 5.81 3.45 5.39
C GLY A 309 6.48 3.15 4.05
N MET A 310 5.88 3.55 2.93
CA MET A 310 6.41 3.33 1.59
C MET A 310 7.75 4.08 1.39
N PHE A 311 7.82 5.34 1.79
CA PHE A 311 9.04 6.13 1.71
C PHE A 311 10.13 5.62 2.68
N ASP A 312 9.78 5.27 3.92
CA ASP A 312 10.72 4.68 4.88
C ASP A 312 11.27 3.34 4.41
N TYR A 313 10.42 2.50 3.78
CA TYR A 313 10.82 1.21 3.23
C TYR A 313 11.96 1.32 2.21
N VAL A 314 11.91 2.35 1.37
CA VAL A 314 12.95 2.60 0.37
C VAL A 314 14.12 3.37 0.98
N ALA A 315 13.88 4.41 1.77
CA ALA A 315 14.93 5.24 2.36
C ALA A 315 15.86 4.45 3.29
N SER A 316 15.30 3.50 4.07
CA SER A 316 16.05 2.62 4.97
C SER A 316 16.63 1.38 4.28
N GLU A 317 16.37 1.21 2.98
CA GLU A 317 16.72 0.00 2.21
C GLU A 317 16.14 -1.30 2.82
N ALA A 318 15.06 -1.18 3.61
CA ALA A 318 14.43 -2.33 4.27
C ALA A 318 13.99 -3.42 3.27
N TYR A 319 13.61 -3.03 2.05
CA TYR A 319 13.24 -3.93 0.95
C TYR A 319 14.32 -4.97 0.60
N ARG A 320 15.57 -4.75 0.97
CA ARG A 320 16.68 -5.69 0.75
C ARG A 320 16.64 -6.87 1.73
N ARG A 321 16.09 -6.64 2.94
CA ARG A 321 16.01 -7.63 4.02
C ARG A 321 14.63 -8.22 4.17
N GLU A 322 13.60 -7.40 3.96
CA GLU A 322 12.18 -7.79 3.99
C GLU A 322 11.52 -7.38 2.67
N PRO A 323 11.39 -8.31 1.71
CA PRO A 323 10.81 -8.00 0.41
C PRO A 323 9.29 -7.80 0.45
N SER A 324 8.62 -8.15 1.55
CA SER A 324 7.20 -7.89 1.73
C SER A 324 6.97 -6.54 2.41
N PHE A 325 6.41 -5.59 1.69
CA PHE A 325 6.05 -4.29 2.25
C PHE A 325 5.06 -4.39 3.41
N GLN A 326 4.11 -5.33 3.35
CA GLN A 326 3.12 -5.51 4.42
C GLN A 326 3.76 -6.03 5.71
N ARG A 327 4.77 -6.91 5.63
CA ARG A 327 5.53 -7.34 6.81
C ARG A 327 6.36 -6.21 7.40
N PHE A 328 6.97 -5.40 6.55
CA PHE A 328 7.66 -4.20 6.99
C PHE A 328 6.71 -3.25 7.73
N LEU A 329 5.50 -3.00 7.20
CA LEU A 329 4.49 -2.17 7.86
C LEU A 329 4.04 -2.77 9.21
N ALA A 330 3.83 -4.07 9.28
CA ALA A 330 3.46 -4.75 10.53
C ALA A 330 4.55 -4.58 11.59
N ALA A 331 5.82 -4.84 11.24
CA ALA A 331 6.95 -4.66 12.14
C ALA A 331 7.12 -3.18 12.58
N LYS A 332 6.95 -2.23 11.65
CA LYS A 332 6.95 -0.79 11.97
C LYS A 332 5.84 -0.44 12.96
N THR A 333 4.63 -0.99 12.76
CA THR A 333 3.50 -0.79 13.68
C THR A 333 3.84 -1.25 15.11
N GLU A 334 4.32 -2.48 15.24
CA GLU A 334 4.66 -3.01 16.57
C GLU A 334 5.78 -2.22 17.24
N HIS A 335 6.82 -1.84 16.50
CA HIS A 335 7.90 -1.03 17.04
C HIS A 335 7.41 0.33 17.59
N ILE A 336 6.50 1.01 16.87
CA ILE A 336 5.91 2.28 17.32
C ILE A 336 5.07 2.05 18.58
N ARG A 337 4.29 0.98 18.63
CA ARG A 337 3.43 0.64 19.77
C ARG A 337 4.24 0.23 21.01
N GLU A 338 5.30 -0.56 20.84
CA GLU A 338 6.22 -0.94 21.92
C GLU A 338 6.92 0.28 22.52
N ALA A 339 7.17 1.32 21.72
CA ALA A 339 7.68 2.61 22.20
C ALA A 339 6.62 3.46 22.93
N GLY A 340 5.38 2.95 23.12
CA GLY A 340 4.29 3.63 23.84
C GLY A 340 3.45 4.57 22.99
N HIS A 341 3.68 4.63 21.68
CA HIS A 341 2.96 5.53 20.77
C HIS A 341 1.78 4.83 20.09
N ASP A 342 0.67 5.55 19.98
CA ASP A 342 -0.51 5.07 19.26
C ASP A 342 -0.27 5.09 17.75
N VAL A 343 -0.84 4.12 17.02
CA VAL A 343 -0.80 4.03 15.57
C VAL A 343 -2.23 4.07 15.01
N ASN A 344 -2.47 4.95 14.03
CA ASN A 344 -3.71 4.99 13.26
C ASN A 344 -3.40 4.85 11.78
N ILE A 345 -3.70 3.68 11.23
CA ILE A 345 -3.38 3.35 9.83
C ILE A 345 -4.34 3.96 8.81
N TRP A 346 -5.45 4.58 9.29
CA TRP A 346 -6.50 5.10 8.42
C TRP A 346 -6.64 6.63 8.44
N ARG A 347 -5.83 7.33 9.24
CA ARG A 347 -5.92 8.80 9.40
C ARG A 347 -5.38 9.57 8.20
N TYR A 348 -5.88 10.77 8.04
CA TYR A 348 -5.24 11.87 7.34
C TYR A 348 -4.46 12.78 8.31
N ALA A 349 -3.69 13.75 7.78
CA ALA A 349 -2.89 14.69 8.57
C ALA A 349 -3.74 15.56 9.51
N ASP A 350 -4.94 15.92 9.10
CA ASP A 350 -5.92 16.73 9.82
C ASP A 350 -6.79 15.92 10.81
N GLU A 351 -6.53 14.62 10.96
CA GLU A 351 -7.25 13.73 11.85
C GLU A 351 -6.36 13.28 13.03
N PRO A 352 -6.92 13.07 14.23
CA PRO A 352 -6.15 12.65 15.40
C PRO A 352 -5.60 11.24 15.22
N VAL A 353 -4.48 10.94 15.87
CA VAL A 353 -3.93 9.58 15.94
C VAL A 353 -4.86 8.69 16.77
N ALA A 354 -5.22 9.13 17.99
CA ALA A 354 -6.15 8.43 18.85
C ALA A 354 -7.60 8.64 18.36
N MET A 355 -8.32 7.57 18.14
CA MET A 355 -9.75 7.66 17.79
C MET A 355 -10.56 8.04 19.04
N PRO A 356 -11.52 8.98 18.93
CA PRO A 356 -12.41 9.26 20.05
C PRO A 356 -13.20 8.00 20.39
N VAL A 357 -13.27 7.69 21.71
CA VAL A 357 -14.10 6.58 22.21
C VAL A 357 -15.56 6.87 21.81
N ARG A 358 -16.12 6.10 20.89
CA ARG A 358 -17.56 6.16 20.62
C ARG A 358 -18.27 5.72 21.89
N ARG A 359 -18.81 6.67 22.66
CA ARG A 359 -19.80 6.34 23.69
C ARG A 359 -21.01 5.77 22.96
N VAL A 360 -21.19 4.46 23.04
CA VAL A 360 -22.44 3.81 22.65
C VAL A 360 -23.50 4.39 23.60
N ARG A 361 -24.44 5.16 23.06
CA ARG A 361 -25.63 5.62 23.78
C ARG A 361 -26.72 4.54 23.71
#